data_8a082f0292484ebd43c4178100ee4eee
#
_entry.id   8a082f0292484ebd43c4178100ee4eee
#
_cell.length_a   1.000
_cell.length_b   1.000
_cell.length_c   1.000
_cell.angle_alpha   90.00
_cell.angle_beta   90.00
_cell.angle_gamma   90.00
#
_symmetry.space_group_name_H-M   'P 1'
#
loop_
_entity.id
_entity.type
_entity.pdbx_description
1 polymer ?
#
loop_
_entity_poly.entity_id
_entity_poly.type
_entity_poly.pdbx_seq_one_letter_code
_entity_poly.pdbx_strand_id
1 'polypeptide(L)'
;MDAIAVKGLDFFYGSTQILKNINFTVPEGRFMVLLGQNGAGKSTLLKLMLGELPLNGQSGRIELLGQEVRQFKSWQAVSYVSQNGMASCQNFPASVEEIVQANLYAQIGRFRFAGKREKEQVRRVLAQVGMADFAKRLIGRL
;
A
#
# COMPACT_ATOMS: atom_id res chain seq x y z
N MET A 1 2.61 3.54 20.28
CA MET A 1 2.57 4.66 19.31
C MET A 1 1.43 4.37 18.33
N ASP A 2 0.79 5.40 17.75
CA ASP A 2 -0.24 5.15 16.74
C ASP A 2 0.44 4.98 15.38
N ALA A 3 0.14 3.86 14.70
CA ALA A 3 0.58 3.64 13.33
C ALA A 3 -0.19 4.53 12.35
N ILE A 4 -1.49 4.76 12.64
CA ILE A 4 -2.36 5.63 11.86
C ILE A 4 -3.19 6.47 12.82
N ALA A 5 -3.32 7.77 12.58
CA ALA A 5 -4.26 8.63 13.26
C ALA A 5 -4.97 9.53 12.24
N VAL A 6 -6.31 9.55 12.28
CA VAL A 6 -7.17 10.42 11.48
C VAL A 6 -8.00 11.27 12.43
N LYS A 7 -7.97 12.59 12.25
CA LYS A 7 -8.62 13.55 13.16
C LYS A 7 -9.40 14.60 12.40
N GLY A 8 -10.71 14.64 12.65
CA GLY A 8 -11.63 15.65 12.11
C GLY A 8 -11.62 15.74 10.58
N LEU A 9 -11.43 14.60 9.89
CA LEU A 9 -11.26 14.59 8.45
C LEU A 9 -12.60 14.77 7.74
N ASP A 10 -12.71 15.87 6.98
CA ASP A 10 -13.74 16.08 5.97
C ASP A 10 -13.08 16.02 4.59
N PHE A 11 -13.77 15.42 3.63
CA PHE A 11 -13.28 15.37 2.25
C PHE A 11 -14.41 15.52 1.25
N PHE A 12 -14.16 16.36 0.22
CA PHE A 12 -15.09 16.67 -0.84
C PHE A 12 -14.48 16.42 -2.22
N TYR A 13 -15.27 15.86 -3.14
CA TYR A 13 -15.02 15.95 -4.57
C TYR A 13 -15.86 17.09 -5.15
N GLY A 14 -15.22 18.21 -5.48
CA GLY A 14 -15.94 19.44 -5.85
C GLY A 14 -16.87 19.90 -4.72
N SER A 15 -18.18 19.91 -4.95
CA SER A 15 -19.19 20.24 -3.96
C SER A 15 -19.76 19.05 -3.18
N THR A 16 -19.38 17.82 -3.55
CA THR A 16 -19.94 16.60 -2.97
C THR A 16 -19.09 16.13 -1.80
N GLN A 17 -19.64 16.13 -0.59
CA GLN A 17 -18.98 15.61 0.59
C GLN A 17 -18.96 14.07 0.58
N ILE A 18 -17.78 13.48 0.69
CA ILE A 18 -17.56 12.03 0.72
C ILE A 18 -17.24 11.54 2.11
N LEU A 19 -16.39 12.27 2.85
CA LEU A 19 -16.06 11.95 4.23
C LEU A 19 -16.49 13.11 5.11
N LYS A 20 -17.08 12.80 6.27
CA LYS A 20 -17.57 13.79 7.22
C LYS A 20 -17.07 13.47 8.62
N ASN A 21 -16.26 14.35 9.17
CA ASN A 21 -15.74 14.31 10.53
C ASN A 21 -15.17 12.91 10.92
N ILE A 22 -14.34 12.32 10.08
CA ILE A 22 -13.76 10.99 10.33
C ILE A 22 -12.69 11.11 11.40
N ASN A 23 -12.83 10.27 12.44
CA ASN A 23 -11.92 10.22 13.58
C ASN A 23 -11.65 8.76 13.95
N PHE A 24 -10.39 8.33 13.93
CA PHE A 24 -9.95 7.04 14.48
C PHE A 24 -8.45 7.00 14.63
N THR A 25 -7.98 6.04 15.43
CA THR A 25 -6.56 5.69 15.54
C THR A 25 -6.35 4.18 15.41
N VAL A 26 -5.22 3.80 14.84
CA VAL A 26 -4.77 2.40 14.78
C VAL A 26 -3.41 2.33 15.49
N PRO A 27 -3.34 1.79 16.70
CA PRO A 27 -2.07 1.59 17.39
C PRO A 27 -1.17 0.61 16.64
N GLU A 28 0.14 0.71 16.84
CA GLU A 28 1.09 -0.27 16.31
C GLU A 28 0.74 -1.69 16.76
N GLY A 29 0.92 -2.66 15.88
CA GLY A 29 0.63 -4.07 16.13
C GLY A 29 -0.87 -4.40 16.27
N ARG A 30 -1.76 -3.47 15.93
CA ARG A 30 -3.21 -3.69 15.94
C ARG A 30 -3.75 -3.84 14.52
N PHE A 31 -4.83 -4.58 14.42
CA PHE A 31 -5.60 -4.80 13.21
C PHE A 31 -6.90 -3.98 13.27
N MET A 32 -7.23 -3.29 12.17
CA MET A 32 -8.46 -2.53 12.03
C MET A 32 -9.19 -2.94 10.76
N VAL A 33 -10.51 -3.10 10.83
CA VAL A 33 -11.37 -3.39 9.69
C VAL A 33 -12.23 -2.18 9.37
N LEU A 34 -12.20 -1.75 8.11
CA LEU A 34 -13.06 -0.68 7.59
C LEU A 34 -14.26 -1.29 6.88
N LEU A 35 -15.42 -1.27 7.52
CA LEU A 35 -16.66 -1.81 6.98
C LEU A 35 -17.57 -0.69 6.48
N GLY A 36 -18.39 -0.98 5.47
CA GLY A 36 -19.38 -0.03 4.92
C GLY A 36 -19.84 -0.45 3.53
N GLN A 37 -20.94 0.15 3.09
CA GLN A 37 -21.53 -0.08 1.77
C GLN A 37 -20.59 0.41 0.64
N ASN A 38 -20.87 -0.04 -0.59
CA ASN A 38 -20.18 0.51 -1.77
C ASN A 38 -20.54 1.98 -1.91
N GLY A 39 -19.53 2.81 -2.21
CA GLY A 39 -19.70 4.26 -2.25
C GLY A 39 -19.56 5.00 -0.91
N ALA A 40 -19.42 4.29 0.23
CA ALA A 40 -19.28 4.93 1.56
C ALA A 40 -17.92 5.65 1.79
N GLY A 41 -17.11 5.88 0.77
CA GLY A 41 -15.86 6.62 0.89
C GLY A 41 -14.64 5.81 1.36
N LYS A 42 -14.75 4.47 1.54
CA LYS A 42 -13.63 3.62 2.03
C LYS A 42 -12.38 3.75 1.16
N SER A 43 -12.53 3.63 -0.14
CA SER A 43 -11.40 3.76 -1.08
C SER A 43 -10.84 5.18 -1.13
N THR A 44 -11.70 6.19 -0.94
CA THR A 44 -11.27 7.59 -0.84
C THR A 44 -10.41 7.80 0.41
N LEU A 45 -10.85 7.27 1.56
CA LEU A 45 -10.08 7.33 2.79
C LEU A 45 -8.71 6.65 2.65
N LEU A 46 -8.66 5.45 2.05
CA LEU A 46 -7.40 4.75 1.77
C LEU A 46 -6.48 5.58 0.88
N LYS A 47 -6.99 6.15 -0.21
CA LYS A 47 -6.20 7.01 -1.12
C LYS A 47 -5.65 8.26 -0.43
N LEU A 48 -6.42 8.86 0.47
CA LEU A 48 -5.96 9.99 1.29
C LEU A 48 -4.83 9.56 2.24
N MET A 49 -4.97 8.41 2.91
CA MET A 49 -3.91 7.86 3.77
C MET A 49 -2.66 7.49 3.00
N LEU A 50 -2.78 7.06 1.74
CA LEU A 50 -1.66 6.75 0.86
C LEU A 50 -1.03 7.99 0.18
N GLY A 51 -1.60 9.18 0.41
CA GLY A 51 -1.13 10.41 -0.24
C GLY A 51 -1.43 10.49 -1.74
N GLU A 52 -2.26 9.57 -2.28
CA GLU A 52 -2.69 9.58 -3.69
C GLU A 52 -3.69 10.71 -3.98
N LEU A 53 -4.42 11.16 -2.97
CA LEU A 53 -5.33 12.30 -3.06
C LEU A 53 -4.80 13.44 -2.19
N PRO A 54 -4.79 14.68 -2.71
CA PRO A 54 -4.35 15.84 -1.94
C PRO A 54 -5.41 16.23 -0.89
N LEU A 55 -4.94 16.59 0.29
CA LEU A 55 -5.76 17.16 1.37
C LEU A 55 -5.90 18.69 1.27
N ASN A 56 -5.50 19.30 0.16
CA ASN A 56 -5.54 20.75 -0.02
C ASN A 56 -6.98 21.26 -0.01
N GLY A 57 -7.25 22.26 0.83
CA GLY A 57 -8.60 22.81 1.00
C GLY A 57 -9.59 21.91 1.76
N GLN A 58 -9.13 20.78 2.30
CA GLN A 58 -9.92 19.87 3.12
C GLN A 58 -9.63 20.09 4.61
N SER A 59 -10.61 19.76 5.48
CA SER A 59 -10.45 19.85 6.93
C SER A 59 -9.86 18.58 7.51
N GLY A 60 -9.24 18.71 8.70
CA GLY A 60 -8.66 17.59 9.43
C GLY A 60 -7.26 17.22 9.00
N ARG A 61 -6.75 16.13 9.59
CA ARG A 61 -5.40 15.64 9.33
C ARG A 61 -5.31 14.13 9.39
N ILE A 62 -4.32 13.60 8.68
CA ILE A 62 -3.95 12.19 8.68
C ILE A 62 -2.48 12.12 9.08
N GLU A 63 -2.17 11.28 10.05
CA GLU A 63 -0.82 10.98 10.50
C GLU A 63 -0.52 9.50 10.28
N LEU A 64 0.65 9.20 9.71
CA LEU A 64 1.21 7.87 9.57
C LEU A 64 2.51 7.79 10.35
N LEU A 65 2.63 6.84 11.27
CA LEU A 65 3.80 6.66 12.13
C LEU A 65 4.24 7.98 12.81
N GLY A 66 3.26 8.76 13.26
CA GLY A 66 3.46 10.05 13.91
C GLY A 66 3.84 11.23 13.00
N GLN A 67 3.83 11.04 11.68
CA GLN A 67 4.12 12.10 10.69
C GLN A 67 2.86 12.45 9.90
N GLU A 68 2.60 13.72 9.67
CA GLU A 68 1.49 14.13 8.82
C GLU A 68 1.69 13.63 7.38
N VAL A 69 0.64 13.05 6.79
CA VAL A 69 0.69 12.42 5.45
C VAL A 69 1.19 13.38 4.36
N ARG A 70 0.91 14.67 4.46
CA ARG A 70 1.41 15.71 3.52
C ARG A 70 2.94 15.83 3.51
N GLN A 71 3.59 15.45 4.61
CA GLN A 71 5.05 15.54 4.80
C GLN A 71 5.70 14.16 4.96
N PHE A 72 4.90 13.10 4.83
CA PHE A 72 5.36 11.73 5.05
C PHE A 72 6.39 11.33 3.99
N LYS A 73 7.55 10.87 4.46
CA LYS A 73 8.70 10.48 3.60
C LYS A 73 9.02 9.00 3.68
N SER A 74 8.57 8.32 4.73
CA SER A 74 8.95 6.93 5.02
C SER A 74 8.02 5.92 4.32
N TRP A 75 7.71 6.15 3.05
CA TRP A 75 6.79 5.28 2.27
C TRP A 75 7.25 3.83 2.18
N GLN A 76 8.53 3.56 2.41
CA GLN A 76 9.06 2.19 2.50
C GLN A 76 8.51 1.40 3.70
N ALA A 77 7.99 2.09 4.73
CA ALA A 77 7.35 1.47 5.90
C ALA A 77 5.85 1.19 5.66
N VAL A 78 5.30 1.58 4.51
CA VAL A 78 3.88 1.39 4.17
C VAL A 78 3.76 0.47 2.98
N SER A 79 2.88 -0.53 3.07
CA SER A 79 2.56 -1.41 1.94
C SER A 79 1.05 -1.36 1.68
N TYR A 80 0.68 -1.36 0.41
CA TYR A 80 -0.71 -1.40 -0.02
C TYR A 80 -0.94 -2.51 -1.04
N VAL A 81 -1.96 -3.34 -0.79
CA VAL A 81 -2.42 -4.35 -1.74
C VAL A 81 -3.76 -3.89 -2.30
N SER A 82 -3.78 -3.53 -3.57
CA SER A 82 -4.99 -3.07 -4.24
C SER A 82 -5.93 -4.22 -4.61
N GLN A 83 -7.22 -3.97 -4.59
CA GLN A 83 -8.25 -4.95 -4.99
C GLN A 83 -8.08 -5.40 -6.46
N ASN A 84 -7.63 -4.53 -7.34
CA ASN A 84 -7.51 -4.78 -8.78
C ASN A 84 -6.06 -5.03 -9.23
N GLY A 85 -5.12 -5.22 -8.31
CA GLY A 85 -3.71 -5.41 -8.63
C GLY A 85 -3.44 -6.56 -9.60
N MET A 86 -4.22 -7.64 -9.50
CA MET A 86 -4.07 -8.81 -10.38
C MET A 86 -4.57 -8.56 -11.82
N ALA A 87 -5.61 -7.76 -12.02
CA ALA A 87 -6.12 -7.47 -13.36
C ALA A 87 -5.09 -6.75 -14.25
N SER A 88 -4.23 -5.94 -13.65
CA SER A 88 -3.16 -5.23 -14.37
C SER A 88 -1.99 -6.15 -14.76
N CYS A 89 -1.91 -7.35 -14.18
CA CYS A 89 -0.80 -8.27 -14.40
C CYS A 89 -1.08 -9.35 -15.45
N GLN A 90 -2.30 -9.47 -15.99
CA GLN A 90 -2.69 -10.55 -16.91
C GLN A 90 -1.83 -10.65 -18.17
N ASN A 91 -1.33 -9.53 -18.69
CA ASN A 91 -0.48 -9.49 -19.89
C ASN A 91 0.96 -9.08 -19.57
N PHE A 92 1.35 -9.06 -18.30
CA PHE A 92 2.70 -8.65 -17.93
C PHE A 92 3.69 -9.80 -18.12
N PRO A 93 4.72 -9.67 -18.98
CA PRO A 93 5.61 -10.76 -19.36
C PRO A 93 6.74 -10.98 -18.33
N ALA A 94 6.38 -11.09 -17.05
CA ALA A 94 7.35 -11.37 -15.99
C ALA A 94 6.91 -12.56 -15.14
N SER A 95 7.89 -13.29 -14.64
CA SER A 95 7.68 -14.35 -13.66
C SER A 95 7.38 -13.79 -12.27
N VAL A 96 6.81 -14.63 -11.41
CA VAL A 96 6.53 -14.29 -10.02
C VAL A 96 7.81 -13.85 -9.29
N GLU A 97 8.92 -14.58 -9.48
CA GLU A 97 10.20 -14.22 -8.85
C GLU A 97 10.75 -12.89 -9.34
N GLU A 98 10.58 -12.53 -10.61
CA GLU A 98 11.00 -11.23 -11.16
C GLU A 98 10.21 -10.07 -10.56
N ILE A 99 8.89 -10.23 -10.39
CA ILE A 99 8.04 -9.22 -9.74
C ILE A 99 8.44 -9.01 -8.27
N VAL A 100 8.64 -10.10 -7.52
CA VAL A 100 9.09 -10.02 -6.12
C VAL A 100 10.48 -9.39 -6.06
N GLN A 101 11.39 -9.77 -6.95
CA GLN A 101 12.74 -9.22 -7.03
C GLN A 101 12.72 -7.73 -7.37
N ALA A 102 11.85 -7.28 -8.27
CA ALA A 102 11.72 -5.86 -8.63
C ALA A 102 11.41 -4.98 -7.42
N ASN A 103 10.64 -5.47 -6.44
CA ASN A 103 10.36 -4.74 -5.21
C ASN A 103 11.58 -4.61 -4.28
N LEU A 104 12.61 -5.43 -4.45
CA LEU A 104 13.86 -5.33 -3.70
C LEU A 104 14.82 -4.27 -4.27
N TYR A 105 14.61 -3.78 -5.50
CA TYR A 105 15.49 -2.77 -6.11
C TYR A 105 15.59 -1.47 -5.30
N ALA A 106 14.53 -1.07 -4.62
CA ALA A 106 14.55 0.09 -3.73
C ALA A 106 15.56 -0.07 -2.56
N GLN A 107 15.87 -1.32 -2.17
CA GLN A 107 16.82 -1.65 -1.11
C GLN A 107 18.24 -1.93 -1.65
N ILE A 108 18.35 -2.39 -2.91
CA ILE A 108 19.63 -2.82 -3.52
C ILE A 108 20.43 -1.62 -4.05
N GLY A 109 19.75 -0.51 -4.41
CA GLY A 109 20.39 0.67 -5.02
C GLY A 109 20.52 0.59 -6.54
N ARG A 110 20.66 1.75 -7.17
CA ARG A 110 20.37 2.06 -8.59
C ARG A 110 21.23 1.36 -9.65
N PHE A 111 22.30 0.62 -9.26
CA PHE A 111 23.25 0.01 -10.20
C PHE A 111 23.78 -1.37 -9.73
N ARG A 112 23.06 -2.07 -8.87
CA ARG A 112 23.46 -3.40 -8.42
C ARG A 112 22.52 -4.47 -9.00
N PHE A 113 23.11 -5.49 -9.60
CA PHE A 113 22.37 -6.71 -9.98
C PHE A 113 22.05 -7.54 -8.74
N ALA A 114 20.88 -8.18 -8.73
CA ALA A 114 20.51 -9.10 -7.66
C ALA A 114 21.51 -10.26 -7.58
N GLY A 115 22.22 -10.34 -6.47
CA GLY A 115 23.17 -11.41 -6.17
C GLY A 115 22.50 -12.66 -5.59
N LYS A 116 23.31 -13.56 -5.05
CA LYS A 116 22.82 -14.79 -4.40
C LYS A 116 21.93 -14.51 -3.19
N ARG A 117 22.23 -13.46 -2.44
CA ARG A 117 21.50 -13.06 -1.23
C ARG A 117 20.07 -12.60 -1.55
N GLU A 118 19.93 -11.81 -2.58
CA GLU A 118 18.62 -11.29 -3.03
C GLU A 118 17.76 -12.44 -3.59
N LYS A 119 18.32 -13.33 -4.36
CA LYS A 119 17.62 -14.53 -4.84
C LYS A 119 17.15 -15.42 -3.69
N GLU A 120 17.96 -15.60 -2.67
CA GLU A 120 17.58 -16.34 -1.47
C GLU A 120 16.46 -15.66 -0.70
N GLN A 121 16.48 -14.33 -0.61
CA GLN A 121 15.42 -13.55 0.01
C GLN A 121 14.10 -13.69 -0.76
N VAL A 122 14.12 -13.62 -2.10
CA VAL A 122 12.94 -13.87 -2.95
C VAL A 122 12.36 -15.25 -2.69
N ARG A 123 13.20 -16.31 -2.69
CA ARG A 123 12.75 -17.68 -2.41
C ARG A 123 12.10 -17.81 -1.03
N ARG A 124 12.69 -17.18 -0.01
CA ARG A 124 12.16 -17.19 1.35
C ARG A 124 10.79 -16.53 1.43
N VAL A 125 10.63 -15.36 0.80
CA VAL A 125 9.34 -14.65 0.75
C VAL A 125 8.29 -15.49 0.03
N LEU A 126 8.63 -16.08 -1.12
CA LEU A 126 7.71 -16.95 -1.86
C LEU A 126 7.32 -18.20 -1.06
N ALA A 127 8.26 -18.80 -0.31
CA ALA A 127 7.96 -19.92 0.56
C ALA A 127 7.00 -19.55 1.70
N GLN A 128 7.14 -18.37 2.29
CA GLN A 128 6.24 -17.87 3.35
C GLN A 128 4.77 -17.78 2.91
N VAL A 129 4.52 -17.52 1.62
CA VAL A 129 3.17 -17.41 1.06
C VAL A 129 2.75 -18.65 0.26
N GLY A 130 3.52 -19.75 0.33
CA GLY A 130 3.23 -20.99 -0.38
C GLY A 130 3.39 -20.91 -1.90
N MET A 131 4.15 -19.94 -2.42
CA MET A 131 4.31 -19.67 -3.84
C MET A 131 5.67 -20.11 -4.42
N ALA A 132 6.47 -20.86 -3.66
CA ALA A 132 7.81 -21.25 -4.06
C ALA A 132 7.83 -22.03 -5.40
N ASP A 133 6.88 -22.95 -5.60
CA ASP A 133 6.78 -23.77 -6.81
C ASP A 133 6.33 -22.96 -8.04
N PHE A 134 5.76 -21.80 -7.84
CA PHE A 134 5.30 -20.90 -8.89
C PHE A 134 6.30 -19.81 -9.25
N ALA A 135 7.49 -19.78 -8.62
CA ALA A 135 8.49 -18.74 -8.78
C ALA A 135 8.77 -18.36 -10.25
N LYS A 136 8.92 -19.36 -11.12
CA LYS A 136 9.22 -19.19 -12.56
C LYS A 136 7.98 -19.05 -13.43
N ARG A 137 6.77 -19.17 -12.88
CA ARG A 137 5.55 -19.03 -13.66
C ARG A 137 5.31 -17.55 -13.99
N LEU A 138 4.84 -17.28 -15.21
CA LEU A 138 4.42 -15.93 -15.58
C LEU A 138 3.23 -15.50 -14.72
N ILE A 139 3.26 -14.25 -14.22
CA ILE A 139 2.24 -13.75 -13.31
C ILE A 139 0.85 -13.75 -13.94
N GLY A 140 0.74 -13.51 -15.25
CA GLY A 140 -0.52 -13.56 -15.98
C GLY A 140 -1.09 -14.98 -16.19
N ARG A 141 -0.38 -16.01 -15.71
CA ARG A 141 -0.82 -17.43 -15.79
C ARG A 141 -1.01 -18.08 -14.40
N LEU A 142 -1.11 -17.26 -13.36
CA LEU A 142 -1.56 -17.65 -12.01
C LEU A 142 -3.09 -17.70 -11.91
#